data_ac4082c9543c480d4f8960026828ddd6
#
_entry.id   ac4082c9543c480d4f8960026828ddd6
#
_cell.length_a   1.000
_cell.length_b   1.000
_cell.length_c   1.000
_cell.angle_alpha   90.00
_cell.angle_beta   90.00
_cell.angle_gamma   90.00
#
_symmetry.space_group_name_H-M   'P 1'
#
loop_
_entity.id
_entity.type
_entity.pdbx_description
1 polymer ?
#
loop_
_entity_poly.entity_id
_entity_poly.type
_entity_poly.pdbx_seq_one_letter_code
_entity_poly.pdbx_strand_id
1 'polypeptide(L)'
;RQAFLNKNKSHLSKSNPFIFKIDSVLKVFPDAKFVFLVRDPLETIPSYFSLQENVKFGNLLTSDEMKLLRNETYAEIIEWYRETEKVKSKLVKKQFITLTYPQITGDLENSISLFYKFIGKKMTKKFQKQVSDYAGKKYTKKHQNKTIEDYGFTKKQILSDFDFVYQKYFV
;
A
#
# COMPACT_ATOMS: atom_id res chain seq x y z
N ARG A 1 6.48 -1.22 23.18
CA ARG A 1 7.06 -0.30 24.21
C ARG A 1 6.65 1.15 23.96
N GLN A 2 6.78 1.70 22.76
CA GLN A 2 6.41 3.10 22.46
C GLN A 2 4.92 3.41 22.71
N ALA A 3 4.01 2.48 22.37
CA ALA A 3 2.57 2.65 22.61
C ALA A 3 2.23 2.75 24.10
N PHE A 4 2.96 2.04 24.95
CA PHE A 4 2.77 2.10 26.42
C PHE A 4 3.35 3.37 27.06
N LEU A 5 4.43 3.91 26.47
CA LEU A 5 5.08 5.13 26.98
C LEU A 5 4.31 6.41 26.60
N ASN A 6 3.43 6.35 25.60
CA ASN A 6 2.69 7.50 25.08
C ASN A 6 1.18 7.35 25.25
N LYS A 7 0.71 7.07 26.47
CA LYS A 7 -0.69 6.77 26.79
C LYS A 7 -1.73 7.76 26.24
N ASN A 8 -1.35 9.02 26.04
CA ASN A 8 -2.24 10.09 25.55
C ASN A 8 -2.05 10.39 24.05
N LYS A 9 -1.24 9.61 23.33
CA LYS A 9 -0.98 9.81 21.90
C LYS A 9 -1.49 8.63 21.10
N SER A 10 -1.99 8.89 19.89
CA SER A 10 -2.28 7.83 18.93
C SER A 10 -0.98 7.37 18.29
N HIS A 11 -0.80 6.07 18.19
CA HIS A 11 0.30 5.48 17.45
C HIS A 11 -0.12 5.31 15.98
N LEU A 12 0.74 5.76 15.06
CA LEU A 12 0.61 5.51 13.63
C LEU A 12 1.81 4.71 13.16
N SER A 13 1.56 3.60 12.49
CA SER A 13 2.61 2.76 11.91
C SER A 13 2.30 2.46 10.45
N LYS A 14 3.34 2.36 9.62
CA LYS A 14 3.26 1.93 8.23
C LYS A 14 4.13 0.70 8.05
N SER A 15 3.53 -0.43 7.67
CA SER A 15 4.27 -1.65 7.39
C SER A 15 3.43 -2.59 6.52
N ASN A 16 3.96 -2.98 5.36
CA ASN A 16 3.26 -3.92 4.47
C ASN A 16 3.13 -5.32 5.12
N PRO A 17 4.16 -5.88 5.80
CA PRO A 17 4.06 -7.18 6.46
C PRO A 17 3.02 -7.27 7.58
N PHE A 18 2.47 -6.16 8.07
CA PHE A 18 1.41 -6.20 9.09
C PHE A 18 0.13 -6.86 8.59
N ILE A 19 -0.09 -6.96 7.28
CA ILE A 19 -1.26 -7.67 6.74
C ILE A 19 -1.35 -9.11 7.28
N PHE A 20 -0.22 -9.81 7.40
CA PHE A 20 -0.15 -11.17 7.93
C PHE A 20 -0.21 -11.26 9.47
N LYS A 21 -0.23 -10.11 10.17
CA LYS A 21 -0.19 -10.03 11.65
C LYS A 21 -1.40 -9.31 12.24
N ILE A 22 -2.41 -9.02 11.45
CA ILE A 22 -3.57 -8.24 11.90
C ILE A 22 -4.28 -8.91 13.08
N ASP A 23 -4.44 -10.22 13.06
CA ASP A 23 -5.04 -10.96 14.18
C ASP A 23 -4.23 -10.79 15.48
N SER A 24 -2.89 -10.78 15.38
CA SER A 24 -2.01 -10.53 16.53
C SER A 24 -2.07 -9.08 17.00
N VAL A 25 -2.18 -8.14 16.07
CA VAL A 25 -2.37 -6.71 16.39
C VAL A 25 -3.68 -6.50 17.13
N LEU A 26 -4.77 -7.10 16.67
CA LEU A 26 -6.10 -6.97 17.30
C LEU A 26 -6.18 -7.63 18.69
N LYS A 27 -5.41 -8.67 18.94
CA LYS A 27 -5.32 -9.25 20.30
C LYS A 27 -4.73 -8.27 21.32
N VAL A 28 -3.78 -7.44 20.89
CA VAL A 28 -3.11 -6.45 21.75
C VAL A 28 -3.81 -5.09 21.72
N PHE A 29 -4.35 -4.71 20.57
CA PHE A 29 -5.02 -3.43 20.31
C PHE A 29 -6.38 -3.69 19.63
N PRO A 30 -7.42 -4.06 20.42
CA PRO A 30 -8.73 -4.39 19.85
C PRO A 30 -9.42 -3.24 19.12
N ASP A 31 -9.03 -2.00 19.44
CA ASP A 31 -9.51 -0.77 18.84
C ASP A 31 -8.66 -0.28 17.64
N ALA A 32 -7.67 -1.07 17.24
CA ALA A 32 -6.83 -0.72 16.09
C ALA A 32 -7.64 -0.47 14.84
N LYS A 33 -7.25 0.55 14.09
CA LYS A 33 -7.85 0.93 12.82
C LYS A 33 -6.83 0.76 11.70
N PHE A 34 -7.28 0.22 10.58
CA PHE A 34 -6.44 -0.11 9.45
C PHE A 34 -6.80 0.74 8.23
N VAL A 35 -5.79 1.25 7.55
CA VAL A 35 -5.95 1.94 6.26
C VAL A 35 -5.25 1.09 5.20
N PHE A 36 -6.03 0.52 4.31
CA PHE A 36 -5.51 -0.24 3.16
C PHE A 36 -5.31 0.70 1.97
N LEU A 37 -4.06 0.84 1.55
CA LEU A 37 -3.70 1.61 0.37
C LEU A 37 -3.54 0.65 -0.80
N VAL A 38 -4.46 0.74 -1.76
CA VAL A 38 -4.46 -0.14 -2.95
C VAL A 38 -3.90 0.64 -4.13
N ARG A 39 -2.88 0.07 -4.76
CA ARG A 39 -2.28 0.59 -5.99
C ARG A 39 -2.46 -0.42 -7.11
N ASP A 40 -2.50 0.06 -8.35
CA ASP A 40 -2.56 -0.79 -9.55
C ASP A 40 -1.39 -1.79 -9.55
N PRO A 41 -1.66 -3.12 -9.67
CA PRO A 41 -0.62 -4.13 -9.78
C PRO A 41 0.36 -3.89 -10.92
N LEU A 42 -0.11 -3.38 -12.08
CA LEU A 42 0.75 -3.00 -13.21
C LEU A 42 1.76 -1.88 -12.89
N GLU A 43 1.50 -1.09 -11.86
CA GLU A 43 2.45 -0.09 -11.36
C GLU A 43 3.25 -0.58 -10.15
N THR A 44 2.64 -1.41 -9.31
CA THR A 44 3.24 -1.90 -8.07
C THR A 44 4.37 -2.88 -8.36
N ILE A 45 4.13 -3.85 -9.25
CA ILE A 45 5.07 -4.94 -9.54
C ILE A 45 6.39 -4.41 -10.15
N PRO A 46 6.37 -3.62 -11.24
CA PRO A 46 7.61 -3.08 -11.80
C PRO A 46 8.35 -2.17 -10.82
N SER A 47 7.62 -1.41 -10.03
CA SER A 47 8.22 -0.55 -9.01
C SER A 47 8.93 -1.36 -7.91
N TYR A 48 8.37 -2.49 -7.52
CA TYR A 48 8.99 -3.36 -6.52
C TYR A 48 10.20 -4.09 -7.07
N PHE A 49 10.14 -4.61 -8.30
CA PHE A 49 11.29 -5.21 -8.98
C PHE A 49 12.43 -4.22 -9.16
N SER A 50 12.12 -2.99 -9.58
CA SER A 50 13.13 -1.91 -9.67
C SER A 50 13.79 -1.61 -8.31
N LEU A 51 13.02 -1.65 -7.22
CA LEU A 51 13.57 -1.48 -5.87
C LEU A 51 14.52 -2.63 -5.49
N GLN A 52 14.18 -3.86 -5.84
CA GLN A 52 15.04 -5.02 -5.60
C GLN A 52 16.34 -4.92 -6.39
N GLU A 53 16.26 -4.61 -7.68
CA GLU A 53 17.43 -4.49 -8.55
C GLU A 53 18.37 -3.36 -8.12
N ASN A 54 17.81 -2.16 -7.86
CA ASN A 54 18.64 -0.96 -7.70
C ASN A 54 19.06 -0.67 -6.24
N VAL A 55 18.34 -1.19 -5.26
CA VAL A 55 18.56 -0.81 -3.84
C VAL A 55 18.95 -1.98 -2.97
N LYS A 56 18.31 -3.14 -3.15
CA LYS A 56 18.51 -4.27 -2.24
C LYS A 56 19.61 -5.22 -2.68
N PHE A 57 19.64 -5.60 -3.94
CA PHE A 57 20.46 -6.69 -4.42
C PHE A 57 21.47 -6.27 -5.49
N GLY A 58 21.18 -5.21 -6.26
CA GLY A 58 22.10 -4.60 -7.22
C GLY A 58 22.90 -5.64 -8.02
N ASN A 59 24.23 -5.60 -7.87
CA ASN A 59 25.15 -6.52 -8.52
C ASN A 59 25.49 -7.78 -7.69
N LEU A 60 24.72 -8.07 -6.61
CA LEU A 60 24.99 -9.20 -5.71
C LEU A 60 24.47 -10.53 -6.25
N LEU A 61 23.50 -10.48 -7.18
CA LEU A 61 22.84 -11.65 -7.75
C LEU A 61 23.18 -11.81 -9.23
N THR A 62 23.31 -13.05 -9.66
CA THR A 62 23.37 -13.41 -11.08
C THR A 62 22.02 -13.16 -11.77
N SER A 63 22.00 -13.18 -13.11
CA SER A 63 20.78 -13.02 -13.88
C SER A 63 19.72 -14.08 -13.56
N ASP A 64 20.15 -15.33 -13.33
CA ASP A 64 19.22 -16.44 -13.02
C ASP A 64 18.68 -16.33 -11.61
N GLU A 65 19.50 -15.97 -10.62
CA GLU A 65 19.06 -15.72 -9.25
C GLU A 65 18.09 -14.53 -9.19
N MET A 66 18.36 -13.48 -9.96
CA MET A 66 17.46 -12.34 -10.06
C MET A 66 16.11 -12.72 -10.69
N LYS A 67 16.11 -13.60 -11.70
CA LYS A 67 14.89 -14.13 -12.31
C LYS A 67 14.08 -14.97 -11.31
N LEU A 68 14.74 -15.83 -10.56
CA LEU A 68 14.10 -16.62 -9.50
C LEU A 68 13.47 -15.71 -8.45
N LEU A 69 14.23 -14.74 -7.95
CA LEU A 69 13.76 -13.75 -6.97
C LEU A 69 12.54 -12.97 -7.47
N ARG A 70 12.49 -12.59 -8.75
CA ARG A 70 11.30 -11.92 -9.32
C ARG A 70 10.07 -12.81 -9.34
N ASN A 71 10.22 -14.08 -9.68
CA ASN A 71 9.10 -15.03 -9.67
C ASN A 71 8.55 -15.25 -8.26
N GLU A 72 9.41 -15.41 -7.28
CA GLU A 72 9.02 -15.52 -5.87
C GLU A 72 8.34 -14.25 -5.38
N THR A 73 8.91 -13.09 -5.68
CA THR A 73 8.33 -11.78 -5.35
C THR A 73 6.97 -11.56 -6.01
N TYR A 74 6.81 -12.00 -7.26
CA TYR A 74 5.54 -11.93 -7.94
C TYR A 74 4.45 -12.72 -7.22
N ALA A 75 4.76 -13.96 -6.83
CA ALA A 75 3.85 -14.78 -6.05
C ALA A 75 3.53 -14.16 -4.68
N GLU A 76 4.53 -13.61 -3.98
CA GLU A 76 4.33 -12.87 -2.73
C GLU A 76 3.38 -11.68 -2.90
N ILE A 77 3.54 -10.89 -3.96
CA ILE A 77 2.68 -9.72 -4.21
C ILE A 77 1.23 -10.17 -4.43
N ILE A 78 0.98 -11.26 -5.17
CA ILE A 78 -0.36 -11.83 -5.31
C ILE A 78 -0.94 -12.17 -3.93
N GLU A 79 -0.18 -12.85 -3.08
CA GLU A 79 -0.63 -13.21 -1.73
C GLU A 79 -0.88 -11.99 -0.83
N TRP A 80 -0.12 -10.90 -0.97
CA TRP A 80 -0.40 -9.67 -0.22
C TRP A 80 -1.78 -9.08 -0.59
N TYR A 81 -2.13 -9.05 -1.86
CA TYR A 81 -3.45 -8.57 -2.28
C TYR A 81 -4.57 -9.52 -1.83
N ARG A 82 -4.38 -10.84 -1.95
CA ARG A 82 -5.34 -11.85 -1.49
C ARG A 82 -5.56 -11.80 0.02
N GLU A 83 -4.47 -11.76 0.80
CA GLU A 83 -4.57 -11.68 2.26
C GLU A 83 -5.22 -10.37 2.70
N THR A 84 -4.98 -9.26 1.96
CA THR A 84 -5.68 -7.99 2.22
C THR A 84 -7.20 -8.17 2.12
N GLU A 85 -7.70 -8.83 1.09
CA GLU A 85 -9.13 -9.05 0.93
C GLU A 85 -9.70 -10.02 1.99
N LYS A 86 -8.98 -11.06 2.29
CA LYS A 86 -9.33 -12.03 3.34
C LYS A 86 -9.37 -11.38 4.72
N VAL A 87 -8.42 -10.54 5.06
CA VAL A 87 -8.42 -9.80 6.33
C VAL A 87 -9.59 -8.82 6.38
N LYS A 88 -9.84 -8.07 5.31
CA LYS A 88 -10.97 -7.13 5.25
C LYS A 88 -12.33 -7.81 5.44
N SER A 89 -12.48 -9.04 4.99
CA SER A 89 -13.73 -9.80 5.19
C SER A 89 -13.99 -10.17 6.67
N LYS A 90 -12.94 -10.22 7.48
CA LYS A 90 -13.03 -10.50 8.94
C LYS A 90 -13.21 -9.25 9.80
N LEU A 91 -12.82 -8.09 9.29
CA LEU A 91 -12.88 -6.83 10.01
C LEU A 91 -14.28 -6.22 9.96
N VAL A 92 -14.70 -5.60 11.05
CA VAL A 92 -15.92 -4.80 11.03
C VAL A 92 -15.68 -3.47 10.31
N LYS A 93 -16.70 -2.92 9.62
CA LYS A 93 -16.58 -1.70 8.78
C LYS A 93 -15.95 -0.50 9.50
N LYS A 94 -16.11 -0.37 10.81
CA LYS A 94 -15.52 0.72 11.59
C LYS A 94 -14.02 0.56 11.87
N GLN A 95 -13.44 -0.61 11.58
CA GLN A 95 -12.03 -0.90 11.84
C GLN A 95 -11.13 -0.67 10.62
N PHE A 96 -11.70 -0.49 9.42
CA PHE A 96 -10.87 -0.23 8.26
C PHE A 96 -11.51 0.72 7.25
N ILE A 97 -10.64 1.38 6.48
CA ILE A 97 -10.99 2.03 5.22
C ILE A 97 -10.01 1.56 4.13
N THR A 98 -10.45 1.64 2.89
CA THR A 98 -9.58 1.41 1.72
C THR A 98 -9.52 2.70 0.92
N LEU A 99 -8.31 3.09 0.54
CA LEU A 99 -8.05 4.21 -0.36
C LEU A 99 -7.23 3.69 -1.53
N THR A 100 -7.61 4.03 -2.75
CA THR A 100 -6.81 3.70 -3.91
C THR A 100 -5.77 4.78 -4.19
N TYR A 101 -4.67 4.41 -4.82
CA TYR A 101 -3.63 5.38 -5.18
C TYR A 101 -4.15 6.50 -6.11
N PRO A 102 -4.99 6.22 -7.13
CA PRO A 102 -5.64 7.27 -7.92
C PRO A 102 -6.49 8.25 -7.08
N GLN A 103 -7.25 7.76 -6.09
CA GLN A 103 -8.01 8.65 -5.19
C GLN A 103 -7.08 9.59 -4.42
N ILE A 104 -5.98 9.05 -3.86
CA ILE A 104 -5.05 9.86 -3.07
C ILE A 104 -4.33 10.89 -3.94
N THR A 105 -3.92 10.52 -5.14
CA THR A 105 -3.18 11.42 -6.04
C THR A 105 -4.07 12.40 -6.79
N GLY A 106 -5.33 12.03 -7.04
CA GLY A 106 -6.32 12.87 -7.71
C GLY A 106 -7.00 13.86 -6.78
N ASP A 107 -7.25 13.47 -5.52
CA ASP A 107 -7.89 14.32 -4.51
C ASP A 107 -7.33 14.02 -3.12
N LEU A 108 -6.16 14.59 -2.85
CA LEU A 108 -5.46 14.42 -1.58
C LEU A 108 -6.26 15.01 -0.40
N GLU A 109 -6.89 16.16 -0.57
CA GLU A 109 -7.62 16.83 0.49
C GLU A 109 -8.80 15.99 0.99
N ASN A 110 -9.59 15.45 0.07
CA ASN A 110 -10.69 14.56 0.40
C ASN A 110 -10.18 13.25 1.01
N SER A 111 -9.11 12.66 0.46
CA SER A 111 -8.51 11.42 0.99
C SER A 111 -8.05 11.59 2.44
N ILE A 112 -7.40 12.69 2.77
CA ILE A 112 -6.99 13.01 4.14
C ILE A 112 -8.20 13.31 5.03
N SER A 113 -9.21 13.99 4.52
CA SER A 113 -10.47 14.25 5.24
C SER A 113 -11.17 12.94 5.62
N LEU A 114 -11.29 12.00 4.68
CA LEU A 114 -11.84 10.67 4.92
C LEU A 114 -11.04 9.90 5.99
N PHE A 115 -9.71 9.97 5.93
CA PHE A 115 -8.85 9.36 6.93
C PHE A 115 -9.11 9.94 8.32
N TYR A 116 -9.15 11.27 8.48
CA TYR A 116 -9.41 11.92 9.76
C TYR A 116 -10.79 11.61 10.32
N LYS A 117 -11.82 11.59 9.45
CA LYS A 117 -13.17 11.16 9.81
C LYS A 117 -13.17 9.72 10.32
N PHE A 118 -12.47 8.83 9.62
CA PHE A 118 -12.36 7.42 9.97
C PHE A 118 -11.70 7.22 11.35
N ILE A 119 -10.61 7.92 11.64
CA ILE A 119 -9.96 7.82 12.96
C ILE A 119 -10.69 8.60 14.07
N GLY A 120 -11.76 9.35 13.74
CA GLY A 120 -12.54 10.13 14.71
C GLY A 120 -11.80 11.37 15.24
N LYS A 121 -10.91 11.95 14.44
CA LYS A 121 -10.14 13.14 14.83
C LYS A 121 -10.46 14.33 13.92
N LYS A 122 -10.30 15.54 14.45
CA LYS A 122 -10.41 16.78 13.67
C LYS A 122 -9.04 17.26 13.23
N MET A 123 -8.94 17.70 11.98
CA MET A 123 -7.74 18.37 11.48
C MET A 123 -7.65 19.78 12.09
N THR A 124 -6.44 20.18 12.50
CA THR A 124 -6.16 21.58 12.86
C THR A 124 -6.16 22.45 11.59
N LYS A 125 -6.53 23.73 11.72
CA LYS A 125 -6.46 24.72 10.60
C LYS A 125 -5.06 24.75 9.96
N LYS A 126 -4.01 24.69 10.79
CA LYS A 126 -2.61 24.66 10.33
C LYS A 126 -2.36 23.44 9.44
N PHE A 127 -2.83 22.25 9.84
CA PHE A 127 -2.61 21.03 9.08
C PHE A 127 -3.46 21.02 7.79
N GLN A 128 -4.70 21.50 7.83
CA GLN A 128 -5.53 21.66 6.62
C GLN A 128 -4.82 22.52 5.57
N LYS A 129 -4.24 23.68 5.98
CA LYS A 129 -3.47 24.52 5.07
C LYS A 129 -2.25 23.77 4.49
N GLN A 130 -1.52 23.01 5.32
CA GLN A 130 -0.39 22.20 4.82
C GLN A 130 -0.82 21.15 3.78
N VAL A 131 -1.97 20.51 3.99
CA VAL A 131 -2.52 19.53 3.03
C VAL A 131 -2.87 20.21 1.72
N SER A 132 -3.55 21.37 1.77
CA SER A 132 -3.91 22.16 0.58
C SER A 132 -2.67 22.65 -0.18
N ASP A 133 -1.68 23.20 0.54
CA ASP A 133 -0.41 23.65 -0.04
C ASP A 133 0.36 22.48 -0.71
N TYR A 134 0.22 21.27 -0.18
CA TYR A 134 0.84 20.08 -0.75
C TYR A 134 0.08 19.54 -1.95
N ALA A 135 -1.26 19.52 -1.88
CA ALA A 135 -2.14 19.09 -2.97
C ALA A 135 -1.97 19.94 -4.25
N GLY A 136 -1.71 21.25 -4.09
CA GLY A 136 -1.44 22.17 -5.20
C GLY A 136 -0.09 21.95 -5.91
N LYS A 137 0.81 21.11 -5.36
CA LYS A 137 2.11 20.83 -5.99
C LYS A 137 1.96 19.75 -7.05
N LYS A 138 2.36 20.05 -8.29
CA LYS A 138 2.44 19.03 -9.34
C LYS A 138 3.44 17.94 -8.93
N TYR A 139 2.95 16.71 -8.79
CA TYR A 139 3.81 15.55 -8.59
C TYR A 139 4.49 15.21 -9.91
N THR A 140 5.80 15.38 -9.96
CA THR A 140 6.62 14.89 -11.08
C THR A 140 7.21 13.53 -10.72
N LYS A 141 6.85 12.52 -11.51
CA LYS A 141 7.40 11.16 -11.35
C LYS A 141 8.91 11.23 -11.58
N LYS A 142 9.70 11.07 -10.52
CA LYS A 142 11.17 11.21 -10.57
C LYS A 142 11.88 10.03 -11.23
N HIS A 143 11.25 8.85 -11.28
CA HIS A 143 11.82 7.64 -11.84
C HIS A 143 10.83 7.01 -12.82
N GLN A 144 11.31 6.64 -14.01
CA GLN A 144 10.60 5.73 -14.90
C GLN A 144 11.07 4.31 -14.54
N ASN A 145 10.15 3.49 -14.05
CA ASN A 145 10.41 2.07 -13.92
C ASN A 145 10.44 1.43 -15.32
N LYS A 146 11.19 0.35 -15.48
CA LYS A 146 11.07 -0.54 -16.62
C LYS A 146 9.61 -1.02 -16.75
N THR A 147 9.21 -1.45 -17.93
CA THR A 147 7.90 -2.06 -18.16
C THR A 147 7.84 -3.43 -17.51
N ILE A 148 6.65 -4.01 -17.38
CA ILE A 148 6.52 -5.36 -16.83
C ILE A 148 7.10 -6.41 -17.79
N GLU A 149 7.07 -6.13 -19.08
CA GLU A 149 7.66 -6.96 -20.14
C GLU A 149 9.18 -7.04 -20.03
N ASP A 150 9.85 -5.96 -19.63
CA ASP A 150 11.31 -5.94 -19.38
C ASP A 150 11.72 -6.88 -18.25
N TYR A 151 10.78 -7.25 -17.39
CA TYR A 151 10.98 -8.20 -16.29
C TYR A 151 10.56 -9.64 -16.64
N GLY A 152 10.09 -9.89 -17.86
CA GLY A 152 9.69 -11.20 -18.36
C GLY A 152 8.26 -11.62 -18.04
N PHE A 153 7.41 -10.69 -17.63
CA PHE A 153 5.98 -10.90 -17.41
C PHE A 153 5.16 -10.21 -18.50
N THR A 154 3.89 -10.53 -18.62
CA THR A 154 3.00 -9.88 -19.59
C THR A 154 1.87 -9.13 -18.88
N LYS A 155 1.42 -8.03 -19.49
CA LYS A 155 0.24 -7.30 -19.01
C LYS A 155 -0.98 -8.20 -18.90
N LYS A 156 -1.18 -9.12 -19.86
CA LYS A 156 -2.30 -10.07 -19.86
C LYS A 156 -2.26 -10.98 -18.64
N GLN A 157 -1.09 -11.48 -18.27
CA GLN A 157 -0.89 -12.29 -17.08
C GLN A 157 -1.25 -11.51 -15.82
N ILE A 158 -0.73 -10.28 -15.67
CA ILE A 158 -1.04 -9.44 -14.50
C ILE A 158 -2.55 -9.18 -14.38
N LEU A 159 -3.20 -8.81 -15.48
CA LEU A 159 -4.64 -8.55 -15.48
C LEU A 159 -5.45 -9.80 -15.10
N SER A 160 -5.00 -10.99 -15.51
CA SER A 160 -5.65 -12.26 -15.14
C SER A 160 -5.43 -12.61 -13.68
N ASP A 161 -4.18 -12.55 -13.20
CA ASP A 161 -3.83 -13.00 -11.86
C ASP A 161 -4.35 -12.05 -10.76
N PHE A 162 -4.57 -10.78 -11.11
CA PHE A 162 -5.12 -9.73 -10.24
C PHE A 162 -6.54 -9.29 -10.62
N ASP A 163 -7.28 -10.08 -11.39
CA ASP A 163 -8.66 -9.76 -11.81
C ASP A 163 -9.54 -9.34 -10.62
N PHE A 164 -9.44 -10.06 -9.49
CA PHE A 164 -10.16 -9.73 -8.25
C PHE A 164 -9.84 -8.34 -7.66
N VAL A 165 -8.68 -7.76 -8.00
CA VAL A 165 -8.29 -6.40 -7.61
C VAL A 165 -8.87 -5.41 -8.59
N TYR A 166 -8.72 -5.68 -9.89
CA TYR A 166 -9.20 -4.78 -10.94
C TYR A 166 -10.71 -4.61 -10.88
N GLN A 167 -11.46 -5.69 -10.81
CA GLN A 167 -12.93 -5.64 -10.71
C GLN A 167 -13.43 -4.87 -9.49
N LYS A 168 -12.65 -4.81 -8.42
CA LYS A 168 -13.07 -4.17 -7.17
C LYS A 168 -12.67 -2.72 -7.04
N TYR A 169 -11.53 -2.32 -7.61
CA TYR A 169 -10.91 -1.03 -7.32
C TYR A 169 -10.59 -0.17 -8.53
N PHE A 170 -10.61 -0.73 -9.73
CA PHE A 170 -10.13 -0.06 -10.94
C PHE A 170 -11.11 -0.18 -12.13
N VAL A 171 -12.36 -0.54 -11.85
CA VAL A 171 -13.46 -0.51 -12.84
C VAL A 171 -13.99 0.92 -13.01
#